data_83496fba2defd6b021ee3849bd020980
#
_entry.id   83496fba2defd6b021ee3849bd020980
#
_cell.length_a   1.000
_cell.length_b   1.000
_cell.length_c   1.000
_cell.angle_alpha   90.00
_cell.angle_beta   90.00
_cell.angle_gamma   90.00
#
_symmetry.space_group_name_H-M   'P 1'
#
loop_
_entity.id
_entity.type
_entity.pdbx_description
1 polymer ?
#
loop_
_entity_poly.entity_id
_entity_poly.type
_entity_poly.pdbx_seq_one_letter_code
_entity_poly.pdbx_strand_id
1 'polypeptide(L)'
;MRPGHLSSRWLAGAVAALLIALPAADAWAGAFTVTPVRIYMTPRDRAVALTVINEGDAELVLQTDLTEWTQRPDGSDELKPTEDLIVAPPIIKLAPNARQVVRLALVRPADASRQLTFRLIVREVPEAVKAKDDALQVPISLVLSLPVFVTPPPAQRAVACEAARNDAKSLNIQCANTGSAYAQVREI
;
A
#
# COMPACT_ATOMS: atom_id res chain seq x y z
N MET A 1 -57.77 44.47 -6.43
CA MET A 1 -57.00 43.43 -5.69
C MET A 1 -55.94 42.90 -6.62
N ARG A 2 -54.65 43.20 -6.34
CA ARG A 2 -53.51 42.65 -7.12
C ARG A 2 -52.90 41.46 -6.36
N PRO A 3 -52.73 40.28 -6.95
CA PRO A 3 -52.04 39.18 -6.28
C PRO A 3 -50.54 39.50 -6.18
N GLY A 4 -50.00 39.42 -4.96
CA GLY A 4 -48.59 39.63 -4.71
C GLY A 4 -47.78 38.47 -5.24
N HIS A 5 -46.85 38.79 -6.14
CA HIS A 5 -45.80 37.85 -6.56
C HIS A 5 -44.82 37.60 -5.41
N LEU A 6 -45.01 36.52 -4.66
CA LEU A 6 -43.95 36.02 -3.79
C LEU A 6 -42.75 35.66 -4.70
N SER A 7 -41.72 36.47 -4.58
CA SER A 7 -40.56 36.44 -5.47
C SER A 7 -39.89 35.07 -5.42
N SER A 8 -39.71 34.45 -6.56
CA SER A 8 -38.99 33.17 -6.79
C SER A 8 -37.56 33.11 -6.19
N ARG A 9 -37.05 34.27 -5.78
CA ARG A 9 -35.73 34.44 -5.14
C ARG A 9 -35.65 33.81 -3.73
N TRP A 10 -36.76 33.80 -2.97
CA TRP A 10 -36.81 33.19 -1.63
C TRP A 10 -36.85 31.66 -1.70
N LEU A 11 -37.51 31.09 -2.71
CA LEU A 11 -37.54 29.66 -2.95
C LEU A 11 -36.17 29.13 -3.40
N ALA A 12 -35.43 29.86 -4.25
CA ALA A 12 -34.09 29.50 -4.68
C ALA A 12 -33.08 29.51 -3.52
N GLY A 13 -33.20 30.49 -2.60
CA GLY A 13 -32.38 30.56 -1.39
C GLY A 13 -32.62 29.40 -0.42
N ALA A 14 -33.88 28.97 -0.24
CA ALA A 14 -34.26 27.87 0.64
C ALA A 14 -33.77 26.52 0.09
N VAL A 15 -33.83 26.29 -1.23
CA VAL A 15 -33.30 25.05 -1.89
C VAL A 15 -31.79 25.01 -1.81
N ALA A 16 -31.09 26.14 -2.00
CA ALA A 16 -29.62 26.17 -1.87
C ALA A 16 -29.16 25.91 -0.42
N ALA A 17 -29.88 26.42 0.58
CA ALA A 17 -29.58 26.16 1.99
C ALA A 17 -29.82 24.69 2.38
N LEU A 18 -30.82 24.03 1.80
CA LEU A 18 -31.12 22.61 2.04
C LEU A 18 -30.07 21.68 1.44
N LEU A 19 -29.45 22.06 0.32
CA LEU A 19 -28.35 21.27 -0.32
C LEU A 19 -27.04 21.34 0.48
N ILE A 20 -26.81 22.38 1.27
CA ILE A 20 -25.61 22.52 2.12
C ILE A 20 -25.71 21.70 3.42
N ALA A 21 -26.93 21.32 3.82
CA ALA A 21 -27.20 20.59 5.06
C ALA A 21 -27.14 19.07 4.91
N LEU A 22 -26.70 18.52 3.75
CA LEU A 22 -26.44 17.09 3.61
C LEU A 22 -25.24 16.73 4.51
N PRO A 23 -25.41 15.83 5.49
CA PRO A 23 -24.29 15.36 6.29
C PRO A 23 -23.26 14.76 5.32
N ALA A 24 -22.02 15.25 5.38
CA ALA A 24 -20.90 14.59 4.72
C ALA A 24 -20.83 13.16 5.30
N ALA A 25 -21.15 12.16 4.48
CA ALA A 25 -20.93 10.78 4.87
C ALA A 25 -19.43 10.63 5.12
N ASP A 26 -19.04 10.27 6.34
CA ASP A 26 -17.67 9.98 6.67
C ASP A 26 -17.21 8.85 5.75
N ALA A 27 -16.36 9.18 4.77
CA ALA A 27 -15.72 8.19 3.92
C ALA A 27 -14.68 7.48 4.79
N TRP A 28 -15.03 6.31 5.29
CA TRP A 28 -14.12 5.44 6.05
C TRP A 28 -13.07 4.90 5.09
N ALA A 29 -11.92 5.54 5.07
CA ALA A 29 -10.75 5.08 4.33
C ALA A 29 -9.95 4.14 5.22
N GLY A 30 -9.88 2.88 4.84
CA GLY A 30 -8.95 1.87 5.34
C GLY A 30 -9.02 1.62 6.85
N ALA A 31 -9.47 0.42 7.23
CA ALA A 31 -9.65 0.06 8.64
C ALA A 31 -8.32 -0.17 9.40
N PHE A 32 -7.15 -0.11 8.76
CA PHE A 32 -5.88 -0.37 9.46
C PHE A 32 -4.68 0.35 8.87
N THR A 33 -3.67 0.56 9.72
CA THR A 33 -2.37 1.11 9.33
C THR A 33 -1.25 0.12 9.60
N VAL A 34 -0.18 0.23 8.80
CA VAL A 34 1.05 -0.56 8.95
C VAL A 34 2.25 0.37 8.98
N THR A 35 3.11 0.22 9.99
CA THR A 35 4.31 1.06 10.16
C THR A 35 5.52 0.21 10.52
N PRO A 36 6.64 0.34 9.79
CA PRO A 36 6.87 1.20 8.63
C PRO A 36 6.30 0.61 7.32
N VAL A 37 6.04 1.45 6.31
CA VAL A 37 5.57 1.03 4.97
C VAL A 37 6.70 0.59 4.04
N ARG A 38 7.95 0.79 4.43
CA ARG A 38 9.16 0.28 3.76
C ARG A 38 10.05 -0.35 4.81
N ILE A 39 10.45 -1.56 4.57
CA ILE A 39 11.19 -2.35 5.55
C ILE A 39 12.62 -2.53 5.05
N TYR A 40 13.57 -2.16 5.88
CA TYR A 40 15.00 -2.29 5.58
C TYR A 40 15.65 -3.21 6.59
N MET A 41 16.41 -4.17 6.09
CA MET A 41 17.20 -5.12 6.86
C MET A 41 18.64 -5.13 6.30
N THR A 42 19.58 -5.51 7.14
CA THR A 42 20.91 -5.92 6.71
C THR A 42 21.03 -7.44 6.82
N PRO A 43 22.00 -8.08 6.16
CA PRO A 43 22.23 -9.53 6.33
C PRO A 43 22.57 -9.97 7.77
N ARG A 44 22.90 -9.01 8.65
CA ARG A 44 23.20 -9.25 10.06
C ARG A 44 21.94 -9.17 10.95
N ASP A 45 20.88 -8.55 10.46
CA ASP A 45 19.64 -8.46 11.21
C ASP A 45 18.96 -9.81 11.20
N ARG A 46 18.78 -10.39 12.39
CA ARG A 46 18.05 -11.65 12.51
C ARG A 46 16.56 -11.48 12.33
N ALA A 47 16.03 -10.34 12.76
CA ALA A 47 14.64 -9.99 12.60
C ALA A 47 14.44 -8.48 12.66
N VAL A 48 13.39 -8.02 11.97
CA VAL A 48 12.85 -6.65 12.09
C VAL A 48 11.37 -6.73 12.43
N ALA A 49 10.85 -5.64 12.99
CA ALA A 49 9.47 -5.56 13.42
C ALA A 49 8.74 -4.45 12.67
N LEU A 50 7.46 -4.69 12.40
CA LEU A 50 6.51 -3.67 11.99
C LEU A 50 5.28 -3.74 12.91
N THR A 51 4.55 -2.66 12.98
CA THR A 51 3.33 -2.58 13.80
C THR A 51 2.13 -2.43 12.89
N VAL A 52 1.11 -3.24 13.14
CA VAL A 52 -0.20 -3.14 12.52
C VAL A 52 -1.18 -2.63 13.56
N ILE A 53 -2.00 -1.66 13.21
CA ILE A 53 -3.02 -1.06 14.09
C ILE A 53 -4.37 -1.15 13.39
N ASN A 54 -5.35 -1.68 14.09
CA ASN A 54 -6.74 -1.60 13.67
C ASN A 54 -7.30 -0.22 14.10
N GLU A 55 -7.60 0.64 13.15
CA GLU A 55 -8.16 1.98 13.41
C GLU A 55 -9.69 2.00 13.32
N GLY A 56 -10.27 0.85 12.98
CA GLY A 56 -11.72 0.66 12.91
C GLY A 56 -12.36 0.35 14.27
N ASP A 57 -13.68 0.36 14.28
CA ASP A 57 -14.54 0.04 15.42
C ASP A 57 -15.01 -1.43 15.45
N ALA A 58 -14.66 -2.22 14.42
CA ALA A 58 -14.92 -3.64 14.30
C ALA A 58 -13.64 -4.47 14.43
N GLU A 59 -13.79 -5.76 14.72
CA GLU A 59 -12.69 -6.71 14.71
C GLU A 59 -12.14 -6.86 13.28
N LEU A 60 -10.83 -6.93 13.16
CA LEU A 60 -10.11 -7.05 11.90
C LEU A 60 -9.28 -8.34 11.87
N VAL A 61 -9.41 -9.11 10.80
CA VAL A 61 -8.57 -10.27 10.53
C VAL A 61 -7.70 -9.99 9.32
N LEU A 62 -6.39 -10.16 9.48
CA LEU A 62 -5.41 -9.96 8.42
C LEU A 62 -4.61 -11.24 8.20
N GLN A 63 -4.29 -11.51 6.95
CA GLN A 63 -3.33 -12.53 6.53
C GLN A 63 -2.07 -11.85 6.03
N THR A 64 -0.90 -12.37 6.39
CA THR A 64 0.40 -11.89 5.94
C THR A 64 1.13 -12.97 5.16
N ASP A 65 1.63 -12.60 3.98
CA ASP A 65 2.40 -13.48 3.09
C ASP A 65 3.69 -12.77 2.66
N LEU A 66 4.74 -13.56 2.35
CA LEU A 66 5.99 -13.06 1.83
C LEU A 66 6.31 -13.69 0.48
N THR A 67 6.77 -12.84 -0.44
CA THR A 67 7.27 -13.28 -1.76
C THR A 67 8.61 -12.62 -2.06
N GLU A 68 9.49 -13.32 -2.77
CA GLU A 68 10.60 -12.69 -3.47
C GLU A 68 10.04 -11.77 -4.56
N TRP A 69 10.67 -10.62 -4.73
CA TRP A 69 10.25 -9.61 -5.69
C TRP A 69 11.38 -9.23 -6.62
N THR A 70 11.15 -9.39 -7.91
CA THR A 70 12.02 -8.88 -8.97
C THR A 70 11.20 -8.05 -9.94
N GLN A 71 11.86 -7.24 -10.76
CA GLN A 71 11.21 -6.50 -11.86
C GLN A 71 11.74 -6.99 -13.19
N ARG A 72 10.84 -7.16 -14.15
CA ARG A 72 11.16 -7.44 -15.53
C ARG A 72 11.63 -6.18 -16.26
N PRO A 73 12.28 -6.30 -17.43
CA PRO A 73 12.71 -5.14 -18.21
C PRO A 73 11.59 -4.18 -18.62
N ASP A 74 10.35 -4.65 -18.70
CA ASP A 74 9.16 -3.85 -18.99
C ASP A 74 8.60 -3.11 -17.75
N GLY A 75 9.25 -3.28 -16.58
CA GLY A 75 8.84 -2.68 -15.30
C GLY A 75 7.77 -3.46 -14.55
N SER A 76 7.27 -4.56 -15.10
CA SER A 76 6.30 -5.42 -14.39
C SER A 76 6.94 -6.17 -13.24
N ASP A 77 6.20 -6.30 -12.13
CA ASP A 77 6.65 -7.06 -10.97
C ASP A 77 6.55 -8.55 -11.23
N GLU A 78 7.57 -9.29 -10.79
CA GLU A 78 7.58 -10.75 -10.72
C GLU A 78 7.69 -11.18 -9.26
N LEU A 79 6.69 -11.89 -8.77
CA LEU A 79 6.59 -12.36 -7.39
C LEU A 79 6.70 -13.89 -7.37
N LYS A 80 7.59 -14.41 -6.52
CA LYS A 80 7.80 -15.85 -6.33
C LYS A 80 7.71 -16.21 -4.84
N PRO A 81 7.22 -17.40 -4.48
CA PRO A 81 7.33 -17.89 -3.11
C PRO A 81 8.78 -17.85 -2.62
N THR A 82 8.99 -17.54 -1.35
CA THR A 82 10.31 -17.50 -0.74
C THR A 82 10.38 -18.34 0.53
N GLU A 83 11.53 -18.95 0.77
CA GLU A 83 11.87 -19.61 2.03
C GLU A 83 12.99 -18.89 2.79
N ASP A 84 13.51 -17.80 2.24
CA ASP A 84 14.64 -17.07 2.81
C ASP A 84 14.22 -16.10 3.92
N LEU A 85 12.97 -15.68 3.89
CA LEU A 85 12.38 -14.75 4.84
C LEU A 85 11.03 -15.29 5.32
N ILE A 86 10.78 -15.22 6.61
CA ILE A 86 9.51 -15.62 7.22
C ILE A 86 8.84 -14.43 7.89
N VAL A 87 7.50 -14.49 7.98
CA VAL A 87 6.66 -13.53 8.71
C VAL A 87 5.94 -14.22 9.86
N ALA A 88 5.87 -13.56 11.00
CA ALA A 88 5.15 -14.06 12.18
C ALA A 88 4.46 -12.92 12.94
N PRO A 89 3.17 -13.07 13.30
CA PRO A 89 2.30 -14.19 12.95
C PRO A 89 1.79 -14.11 11.49
N PRO A 90 1.45 -15.22 10.83
CA PRO A 90 0.91 -15.22 9.47
C PRO A 90 -0.58 -14.81 9.42
N ILE A 91 -1.30 -14.96 10.52
CA ILE A 91 -2.67 -14.50 10.69
C ILE A 91 -2.73 -13.61 11.92
N ILE A 92 -3.35 -12.45 11.77
CA ILE A 92 -3.48 -11.42 12.80
C ILE A 92 -4.96 -11.17 13.03
N LYS A 93 -5.38 -11.21 14.28
CA LYS A 93 -6.73 -10.89 14.70
C LYS A 93 -6.66 -9.72 15.68
N LEU A 94 -7.23 -8.58 15.31
CA LEU A 94 -7.17 -7.33 16.05
C LEU A 94 -8.56 -6.88 16.47
N ALA A 95 -8.76 -6.72 17.77
CA ALA A 95 -9.91 -5.99 18.28
C ALA A 95 -9.88 -4.51 17.81
N PRO A 96 -10.99 -3.78 17.91
CA PRO A 96 -11.02 -2.35 17.65
C PRO A 96 -9.92 -1.60 18.39
N ASN A 97 -9.21 -0.70 17.72
CA ASN A 97 -8.12 0.12 18.25
C ASN A 97 -6.91 -0.68 18.80
N ALA A 98 -6.87 -1.98 18.57
CA ALA A 98 -5.75 -2.83 18.98
C ALA A 98 -4.58 -2.74 18.01
N ARG A 99 -3.39 -3.10 18.52
CA ARG A 99 -2.16 -3.15 17.73
C ARG A 99 -1.45 -4.49 17.91
N GLN A 100 -0.77 -4.95 16.86
CA GLN A 100 0.03 -6.16 16.85
C GLN A 100 1.39 -5.88 16.23
N VAL A 101 2.42 -6.40 16.86
CA VAL A 101 3.77 -6.42 16.26
C VAL A 101 3.90 -7.66 15.39
N VAL A 102 4.30 -7.45 14.15
CA VAL A 102 4.64 -8.48 13.17
C VAL A 102 6.15 -8.48 12.99
N ARG A 103 6.76 -9.66 12.95
CA ARG A 103 8.20 -9.81 12.77
C ARG A 103 8.51 -10.49 11.46
N LEU A 104 9.52 -9.96 10.78
CA LEU A 104 10.15 -10.58 9.63
C LEU A 104 11.51 -11.11 10.09
N ALA A 105 11.84 -12.34 9.77
CA ALA A 105 13.12 -12.94 10.14
C ALA A 105 13.76 -13.64 8.96
N LEU A 106 15.08 -13.44 8.77
CA LEU A 106 15.88 -14.18 7.81
C LEU A 106 16.05 -15.62 8.31
N VAL A 107 15.71 -16.59 7.47
CA VAL A 107 15.87 -18.01 7.75
C VAL A 107 17.31 -18.44 7.51
N ARG A 108 17.95 -17.87 6.49
CA ARG A 108 19.33 -18.12 6.09
C ARG A 108 20.11 -16.81 6.00
N PRO A 109 21.45 -16.86 6.17
CA PRO A 109 22.26 -15.69 5.88
C PRO A 109 22.03 -15.22 4.43
N ALA A 110 21.72 -13.94 4.27
CA ALA A 110 21.53 -13.36 2.95
C ALA A 110 22.87 -13.24 2.21
N ASP A 111 22.83 -13.30 0.88
CA ASP A 111 23.97 -13.03 0.02
C ASP A 111 24.51 -11.62 0.33
N ALA A 112 25.83 -11.54 0.56
CA ALA A 112 26.50 -10.29 0.87
C ALA A 112 26.86 -9.47 -0.38
N SER A 113 26.66 -10.00 -1.59
CA SER A 113 27.08 -9.35 -2.85
C SER A 113 26.02 -8.39 -3.41
N ARG A 114 24.74 -8.65 -3.17
CA ARG A 114 23.62 -7.87 -3.74
C ARG A 114 22.49 -7.70 -2.74
N GLN A 115 21.68 -6.68 -2.96
CA GLN A 115 20.43 -6.51 -2.24
C GLN A 115 19.43 -7.59 -2.65
N LEU A 116 18.77 -8.20 -1.66
CA LEU A 116 17.59 -9.04 -1.88
C LEU A 116 16.34 -8.21 -1.67
N THR A 117 15.33 -8.47 -2.48
CA THR A 117 14.07 -7.73 -2.46
C THR A 117 12.89 -8.68 -2.30
N PHE A 118 11.97 -8.31 -1.40
CA PHE A 118 10.76 -9.06 -1.11
C PHE A 118 9.55 -8.15 -1.04
N ARG A 119 8.36 -8.74 -1.12
CA ARG A 119 7.08 -8.09 -0.84
C ARG A 119 6.43 -8.76 0.36
N LEU A 120 6.12 -7.96 1.37
CA LEU A 120 5.20 -8.36 2.42
C LEU A 120 3.79 -7.95 1.98
N ILE A 121 2.95 -8.95 1.80
CA ILE A 121 1.55 -8.77 1.46
C ILE A 121 0.75 -8.86 2.75
N VAL A 122 0.02 -7.80 3.09
CA VAL A 122 -0.92 -7.76 4.22
C VAL A 122 -2.31 -7.64 3.63
N ARG A 123 -3.10 -8.70 3.77
CA ARG A 123 -4.43 -8.81 3.18
C ARG A 123 -5.49 -8.87 4.26
N GLU A 124 -6.51 -8.05 4.14
CA GLU A 124 -7.71 -8.16 4.93
C GLU A 124 -8.50 -9.40 4.52
N VAL A 125 -8.90 -10.19 5.52
CA VAL A 125 -9.81 -11.33 5.34
C VAL A 125 -11.20 -10.85 5.73
N PRO A 126 -12.08 -10.58 4.77
CA PRO A 126 -13.42 -10.08 5.07
C PRO A 126 -14.22 -11.15 5.83
N GLU A 127 -15.00 -10.71 6.81
CA GLU A 127 -16.00 -11.58 7.42
C GLU A 127 -17.07 -11.97 6.38
N ALA A 128 -17.58 -13.21 6.50
CA ALA A 128 -18.68 -13.64 5.65
C ALA A 128 -19.91 -12.78 5.93
N VAL A 129 -20.24 -11.91 4.99
CA VAL A 129 -21.45 -11.07 5.09
C VAL A 129 -22.67 -11.95 4.96
N LYS A 130 -23.46 -12.07 6.03
CA LYS A 130 -24.79 -12.67 5.94
C LYS A 130 -25.65 -11.71 5.11
N ALA A 131 -26.15 -12.19 3.98
CA ALA A 131 -27.10 -11.43 3.17
C ALA A 131 -28.29 -11.02 4.06
N LYS A 132 -28.39 -9.73 4.35
CA LYS A 132 -29.51 -9.13 5.06
C LYS A 132 -30.35 -8.44 3.99
N ASP A 133 -31.54 -8.98 3.74
CA ASP A 133 -32.59 -8.40 2.91
C ASP A 133 -32.12 -7.83 1.56
N ASP A 134 -32.36 -8.54 0.46
CA ASP A 134 -32.30 -8.13 -0.97
C ASP A 134 -31.37 -6.96 -1.40
N ALA A 135 -30.54 -6.44 -0.50
CA ALA A 135 -29.57 -5.39 -0.78
C ALA A 135 -28.27 -5.99 -1.31
N LEU A 136 -27.86 -5.57 -2.51
CA LEU A 136 -26.56 -5.92 -3.07
C LEU A 136 -25.45 -5.33 -2.18
N GLN A 137 -24.76 -6.18 -1.42
CA GLN A 137 -23.58 -5.80 -0.66
C GLN A 137 -22.33 -6.24 -1.41
N VAL A 138 -21.47 -5.27 -1.73
CA VAL A 138 -20.15 -5.52 -2.35
C VAL A 138 -19.09 -5.44 -1.26
N PRO A 139 -18.54 -6.58 -0.80
CA PRO A 139 -17.45 -6.56 0.17
C PRO A 139 -16.19 -5.99 -0.49
N ILE A 140 -15.59 -5.00 0.15
CA ILE A 140 -14.30 -4.44 -0.25
C ILE A 140 -13.29 -4.90 0.80
N SER A 141 -12.16 -5.48 0.36
CA SER A 141 -11.05 -5.83 1.23
C SER A 141 -9.78 -5.12 0.78
N LEU A 142 -9.00 -4.66 1.75
CA LEU A 142 -7.76 -3.95 1.50
C LEU A 142 -6.59 -4.94 1.42
N VAL A 143 -5.71 -4.74 0.43
CA VAL A 143 -4.44 -5.47 0.30
C VAL A 143 -3.31 -4.47 0.20
N LEU A 144 -2.38 -4.52 1.16
CA LEU A 144 -1.15 -3.75 1.14
C LEU A 144 0.01 -4.61 0.67
N SER A 145 0.81 -4.08 -0.26
CA SER A 145 2.04 -4.70 -0.74
C SER A 145 3.23 -3.83 -0.37
N LEU A 146 3.98 -4.24 0.64
CA LEU A 146 5.05 -3.47 1.26
C LEU A 146 6.41 -3.99 0.82
N PRO A 147 7.32 -3.12 0.31
CA PRO A 147 8.66 -3.55 -0.08
C PRO A 147 9.54 -3.82 1.13
N VAL A 148 10.28 -4.94 1.07
CA VAL A 148 11.28 -5.34 2.04
C VAL A 148 12.62 -5.45 1.33
N PHE A 149 13.63 -4.77 1.84
CA PHE A 149 14.97 -4.72 1.29
C PHE A 149 15.97 -5.28 2.30
N VAL A 150 16.69 -6.35 1.92
CA VAL A 150 17.83 -6.85 2.68
C VAL A 150 19.08 -6.37 1.97
N THR A 151 19.72 -5.33 2.52
CA THR A 151 20.80 -4.61 1.85
C THR A 151 22.14 -4.88 2.55
N PRO A 152 23.09 -5.56 1.91
CA PRO A 152 24.43 -5.74 2.47
C PRO A 152 25.20 -4.39 2.49
N PRO A 153 26.12 -4.18 3.45
CA PRO A 153 26.86 -2.93 3.57
C PRO A 153 27.58 -2.47 2.31
N PRO A 154 28.19 -3.35 1.47
CA PRO A 154 28.89 -2.92 0.25
C PRO A 154 27.95 -2.62 -0.93
N ALA A 155 26.64 -2.85 -0.81
CA ALA A 155 25.70 -2.62 -1.89
C ALA A 155 25.62 -1.11 -2.24
N GLN A 156 25.75 -0.80 -3.52
CA GLN A 156 25.75 0.56 -4.02
C GLN A 156 24.50 0.85 -4.85
N ARG A 157 23.97 2.03 -4.70
CA ARG A 157 22.89 2.57 -5.54
C ARG A 157 23.51 3.35 -6.67
N ALA A 158 23.29 2.94 -7.90
CA ALA A 158 23.77 3.64 -9.07
C ALA A 158 22.75 3.53 -10.21
N VAL A 159 22.47 4.65 -10.87
CA VAL A 159 21.60 4.70 -12.04
C VAL A 159 22.38 5.44 -13.14
N ALA A 160 22.46 4.84 -14.31
CA ALA A 160 22.94 5.47 -15.52
C ALA A 160 21.75 5.75 -16.44
N CYS A 161 21.61 6.98 -16.91
CA CYS A 161 20.58 7.36 -17.87
C CYS A 161 21.22 7.86 -19.15
N GLU A 162 20.71 7.40 -20.28
CA GLU A 162 21.07 7.87 -21.63
C GLU A 162 19.86 8.55 -22.25
N ALA A 163 20.09 9.69 -22.89
CA ALA A 163 19.08 10.45 -23.58
C ALA A 163 19.36 10.48 -25.07
N ALA A 164 18.40 10.06 -25.89
CA ALA A 164 18.45 10.11 -27.33
C ALA A 164 17.25 10.90 -27.87
N ARG A 165 17.51 11.84 -28.79
CA ARG A 165 16.45 12.58 -29.46
C ARG A 165 15.87 11.72 -30.61
N ASN A 166 14.58 11.44 -30.60
CA ASN A 166 13.89 10.72 -31.67
C ASN A 166 13.50 11.67 -32.80
N ASP A 167 12.99 12.86 -32.46
CA ASP A 167 12.55 13.89 -33.39
C ASP A 167 12.62 15.30 -32.76
N ALA A 168 12.09 16.33 -33.44
CA ALA A 168 12.11 17.70 -32.93
C ALA A 168 11.28 17.92 -31.64
N LYS A 169 10.39 16.98 -31.29
CA LYS A 169 9.42 17.13 -30.18
C LYS A 169 9.51 16.02 -29.14
N SER A 170 10.26 14.94 -29.41
CA SER A 170 10.36 13.79 -28.52
C SER A 170 11.80 13.45 -28.14
N LEU A 171 11.97 13.15 -26.86
CA LEU A 171 13.22 12.68 -26.26
C LEU A 171 12.96 11.30 -25.65
N ASN A 172 13.79 10.31 -26.01
CA ASN A 172 13.79 9.01 -25.36
C ASN A 172 14.87 9.00 -24.27
N ILE A 173 14.47 8.69 -23.04
CA ILE A 173 15.40 8.56 -21.91
C ILE A 173 15.34 7.11 -21.43
N GLN A 174 16.49 6.45 -21.48
CA GLN A 174 16.62 5.07 -20.98
C GLN A 174 17.51 5.09 -19.74
N CYS A 175 16.98 4.64 -18.60
CA CYS A 175 17.71 4.55 -17.35
C CYS A 175 17.91 3.07 -16.97
N ALA A 176 19.14 2.72 -16.59
CA ALA A 176 19.49 1.39 -16.09
C ALA A 176 20.05 1.50 -14.68
N ASN A 177 19.64 0.58 -13.80
CA ASN A 177 20.30 0.41 -12.50
C ASN A 177 21.62 -0.34 -12.71
N THR A 178 22.73 0.36 -12.58
CA THR A 178 24.09 -0.18 -12.68
C THR A 178 24.69 -0.55 -11.33
N GLY A 179 23.95 -0.31 -10.25
CA GLY A 179 24.33 -0.66 -8.89
C GLY A 179 23.89 -2.06 -8.47
N SER A 180 24.24 -2.44 -7.25
CA SER A 180 23.85 -3.71 -6.59
C SER A 180 22.70 -3.55 -5.61
N ALA A 181 22.11 -2.35 -5.51
CA ALA A 181 20.96 -2.04 -4.66
C ALA A 181 19.90 -1.26 -5.44
N TYR A 182 18.67 -1.29 -4.92
CA TYR A 182 17.55 -0.52 -5.43
C TYR A 182 17.88 0.97 -5.50
N ALA A 183 17.59 1.57 -6.62
CA ALA A 183 17.68 2.99 -6.84
C ALA A 183 16.36 3.51 -7.42
N GLN A 184 15.99 4.72 -7.04
CA GLN A 184 14.78 5.39 -7.51
C GLN A 184 15.16 6.69 -8.24
N VAL A 185 14.74 6.80 -9.50
CA VAL A 185 14.78 8.07 -10.23
C VAL A 185 13.58 8.90 -9.77
N ARG A 186 13.82 10.10 -9.25
CA ARG A 186 12.75 11.00 -8.77
C ARG A 186 12.49 12.15 -9.72
N GLU A 187 13.53 12.61 -10.38
CA GLU A 187 13.48 13.75 -11.31
C GLU A 187 14.44 13.46 -12.46
N ILE A 188 14.06 13.84 -13.67
CA ILE A 188 14.86 13.75 -14.89
C ILE A 188 14.88 15.11 -15.57
#